data_03373ec8282cb14e096e1fae9f9d068a
#
_entry.id   03373ec8282cb14e096e1fae9f9d068a
#
_cell.length_a   1.000
_cell.length_b   1.000
_cell.length_c   1.000
_cell.angle_alpha   90.00
_cell.angle_beta   90.00
_cell.angle_gamma   90.00
#
_symmetry.space_group_name_H-M   'P 1'
#
loop_
_entity.id
_entity.type
_entity.pdbx_description
1 polymer ?
#
loop_
_entity_poly.entity_id
_entity_poly.type
_entity_poly.pdbx_seq_one_letter_code
_entity_poly.pdbx_strand_id
1 'polypeptide(L)'
;MNYLLDTNACIALINRRSSAVRSRFQKAISGGARIYVSSVVTLELWYGVAKSVRQDLNTQRLEAFLAGPIISLPLEEQDARVAGSVRAALQASGTPIGAYDLLIAGQAMRNKLTLITANVSEFARIKALAWADWGRP
;
A
#
# COMPACT_ATOMS: atom_id res chain seq x y z
N MET A 1 -1.30 -8.32 14.34
CA MET A 1 -0.52 -7.60 13.32
C MET A 1 -1.49 -6.95 12.35
N ASN A 2 -1.24 -5.71 11.97
CA ASN A 2 -2.10 -4.98 11.05
C ASN A 2 -1.28 -4.56 9.82
N TYR A 3 -1.95 -4.34 8.71
CA TYR A 3 -1.29 -4.21 7.41
C TYR A 3 -1.72 -2.97 6.66
N LEU A 4 -0.81 -2.44 5.85
CA LEU A 4 -1.07 -1.38 4.88
C LEU A 4 -0.74 -1.93 3.49
N LEU A 5 -1.72 -1.93 2.58
CA LEU A 5 -1.50 -2.43 1.22
C LEU A 5 -0.96 -1.32 0.32
N ASP A 6 0.09 -1.62 -0.46
CA ASP A 6 0.51 -0.69 -1.49
C ASP A 6 -0.39 -0.80 -2.73
N THR A 7 -0.15 0.06 -3.73
CA THR A 7 -0.98 0.11 -4.93
C THR A 7 -0.99 -1.21 -5.68
N ASN A 8 0.16 -1.84 -5.86
CA ASN A 8 0.24 -3.10 -6.61
C ASN A 8 -0.43 -4.26 -5.89
N ALA A 9 -0.36 -4.30 -4.55
CA ALA A 9 -1.09 -5.30 -3.78
C ALA A 9 -2.59 -5.13 -3.96
N CYS A 10 -3.10 -3.90 -3.95
CA CYS A 10 -4.50 -3.60 -4.21
C CYS A 10 -4.92 -4.04 -5.63
N ILE A 11 -4.11 -3.72 -6.63
CA ILE A 11 -4.38 -4.09 -8.03
C ILE A 11 -4.43 -5.62 -8.17
N ALA A 12 -3.52 -6.33 -7.52
CA ALA A 12 -3.52 -7.80 -7.54
C ALA A 12 -4.81 -8.38 -6.97
N LEU A 13 -5.35 -7.77 -5.90
CA LEU A 13 -6.62 -8.18 -5.32
C LEU A 13 -7.80 -7.83 -6.22
N ILE A 14 -7.85 -6.61 -6.74
CA ILE A 14 -8.93 -6.14 -7.61
C ILE A 14 -9.03 -6.99 -8.87
N ASN A 15 -7.91 -7.30 -9.50
CA ASN A 15 -7.84 -8.02 -10.76
C ASN A 15 -7.68 -9.52 -10.60
N ARG A 16 -7.61 -10.01 -9.37
CA ARG A 16 -7.43 -11.44 -9.06
C ARG A 16 -6.20 -12.04 -9.76
N ARG A 17 -5.13 -11.27 -9.87
CA ARG A 17 -3.91 -11.69 -10.58
C ARG A 17 -3.05 -12.68 -9.80
N SER A 18 -3.13 -12.65 -8.47
CA SER A 18 -2.29 -13.48 -7.63
C SER A 18 -3.13 -14.25 -6.63
N SER A 19 -3.13 -15.57 -6.75
CA SER A 19 -3.78 -16.43 -5.77
C SER A 19 -3.08 -16.38 -4.42
N ALA A 20 -1.75 -16.18 -4.39
CA ALA A 20 -0.98 -16.06 -3.17
C ALA A 20 -1.37 -14.80 -2.38
N VAL A 21 -1.44 -13.65 -3.04
CA VAL A 21 -1.86 -12.38 -2.40
C VAL A 21 -3.27 -12.51 -1.86
N ARG A 22 -4.19 -13.05 -2.66
CA ARG A 22 -5.59 -13.22 -2.24
C ARG A 22 -5.70 -14.16 -1.05
N SER A 23 -5.00 -15.27 -1.08
CA SER A 23 -5.02 -16.25 0.01
C SER A 23 -4.52 -15.63 1.32
N ARG A 24 -3.42 -14.91 1.28
CA ARG A 24 -2.87 -14.25 2.48
C ARG A 24 -3.76 -13.12 2.97
N PHE A 25 -4.38 -12.38 2.05
CA PHE A 25 -5.36 -11.36 2.42
C PHE A 25 -6.53 -11.97 3.18
N GLN A 26 -7.13 -13.03 2.64
CA GLN A 26 -8.25 -13.70 3.28
C GLN A 26 -7.87 -14.31 4.62
N LYS A 27 -6.69 -14.88 4.72
CA LYS A 27 -6.16 -15.44 5.96
C LYS A 27 -5.96 -14.37 7.04
N ALA A 28 -5.44 -13.21 6.65
CA ALA A 28 -5.26 -12.08 7.56
C ALA A 28 -6.60 -11.57 8.08
N ILE A 29 -7.58 -11.40 7.20
CA ILE A 29 -8.94 -10.98 7.59
C ILE A 29 -9.58 -12.00 8.55
N SER A 30 -9.50 -13.28 8.21
CA SER A 30 -10.06 -14.34 9.05
C SER A 30 -9.38 -14.43 10.42
N GLY A 31 -8.11 -14.05 10.49
CA GLY A 31 -7.35 -14.00 11.73
C GLY A 31 -7.58 -12.74 12.57
N GLY A 32 -8.47 -11.84 12.15
CA GLY A 32 -8.81 -10.63 12.89
C GLY A 32 -7.88 -9.44 12.63
N ALA A 33 -6.98 -9.52 11.66
CA ALA A 33 -6.10 -8.42 11.31
C ALA A 33 -6.91 -7.28 10.67
N ARG A 34 -6.45 -6.04 10.91
CA ARG A 34 -6.98 -4.85 10.21
C ARG A 34 -6.10 -4.57 9.02
N ILE A 35 -6.74 -4.32 7.89
CA ILE A 35 -6.05 -4.04 6.64
C ILE A 35 -6.46 -2.66 6.15
N TYR A 36 -5.45 -1.81 5.96
CA TYR A 36 -5.63 -0.40 5.62
C TYR A 36 -5.19 -0.13 4.19
N VAL A 37 -5.83 0.85 3.57
CA VAL A 37 -5.45 1.40 2.27
C VAL A 37 -5.32 2.91 2.43
N SER A 38 -4.15 3.43 2.09
CA SER A 38 -3.83 4.86 2.17
C SER A 38 -4.64 5.68 1.16
N SER A 39 -4.99 6.92 1.53
CA SER A 39 -5.54 7.88 0.56
C SER A 39 -4.58 8.15 -0.61
N VAL A 40 -3.27 8.00 -0.40
CA VAL A 40 -2.26 8.10 -1.48
C VAL A 40 -2.44 6.95 -2.48
N VAL A 41 -2.64 5.74 -1.99
CA VAL A 41 -2.92 4.57 -2.84
C VAL A 41 -4.26 4.72 -3.55
N THR A 42 -5.28 5.20 -2.85
CA THR A 42 -6.60 5.44 -3.44
C THR A 42 -6.50 6.43 -4.61
N LEU A 43 -5.68 7.48 -4.48
CA LEU A 43 -5.42 8.41 -5.58
C LEU A 43 -4.86 7.67 -6.79
N GLU A 44 -3.84 6.82 -6.58
CA GLU A 44 -3.22 6.07 -7.67
C GLU A 44 -4.21 5.10 -8.34
N LEU A 45 -5.06 4.46 -7.56
CA LEU A 45 -6.09 3.56 -8.07
C LEU A 45 -7.11 4.32 -8.92
N TRP A 46 -7.59 5.47 -8.46
CA TRP A 46 -8.52 6.30 -9.23
C TRP A 46 -7.88 6.91 -10.47
N TYR A 47 -6.62 7.28 -10.40
CA TYR A 47 -5.87 7.70 -11.57
C TYR A 47 -5.83 6.58 -12.62
N GLY A 48 -5.57 5.35 -12.20
CA GLY A 48 -5.57 4.19 -13.08
C GLY A 48 -6.93 3.98 -13.77
N VAL A 49 -8.03 4.17 -13.04
CA VAL A 49 -9.39 4.11 -13.61
C VAL A 49 -9.60 5.22 -14.63
N ALA A 50 -9.24 6.45 -14.28
CA ALA A 50 -9.48 7.63 -15.12
C ALA A 50 -8.77 7.54 -16.49
N LYS A 51 -7.60 6.90 -16.54
CA LYS A 51 -6.86 6.72 -17.79
C LYS A 51 -7.19 5.43 -18.55
N SER A 52 -8.06 4.58 -17.99
CA SER A 52 -8.37 3.28 -18.59
C SER A 52 -9.42 3.40 -19.70
N VAL A 53 -9.45 2.40 -20.59
CA VAL A 53 -10.42 2.34 -21.68
C VAL A 53 -11.81 1.94 -21.17
N ARG A 54 -11.86 1.09 -20.14
CA ARG A 54 -13.13 0.60 -19.56
C ARG A 54 -13.39 1.26 -18.22
N GLN A 55 -13.63 2.57 -18.24
CA GLN A 55 -13.79 3.34 -17.00
C GLN A 55 -15.00 2.87 -16.16
N ASP A 56 -16.13 2.57 -16.78
CA ASP A 56 -17.32 2.13 -16.05
C ASP A 56 -17.08 0.82 -15.31
N LEU A 57 -16.52 -0.17 -15.99
CA LEU A 57 -16.21 -1.47 -15.39
C LEU A 57 -15.16 -1.34 -14.28
N ASN A 58 -14.10 -0.58 -14.53
CA ASN A 58 -13.02 -0.41 -13.59
C ASN A 58 -13.44 0.41 -12.37
N THR A 59 -14.34 1.39 -12.56
CA THR A 59 -14.97 2.12 -11.45
C THR A 59 -15.74 1.16 -10.55
N GLN A 60 -16.56 0.29 -11.12
CA GLN A 60 -17.35 -0.67 -10.35
C GLN A 60 -16.44 -1.62 -9.56
N ARG A 61 -15.37 -2.10 -10.18
CA ARG A 61 -14.40 -2.99 -9.51
C ARG A 61 -13.71 -2.30 -8.35
N LEU A 62 -13.28 -1.06 -8.55
CA LEU A 62 -12.60 -0.29 -7.51
C LEU A 62 -13.55 0.03 -6.36
N GLU A 63 -14.77 0.48 -6.66
CA GLU A 63 -15.76 0.76 -5.62
C GLU A 63 -16.08 -0.49 -4.80
N ALA A 64 -16.21 -1.65 -5.45
CA ALA A 64 -16.45 -2.91 -4.75
C ALA A 64 -15.29 -3.28 -3.83
N PHE A 65 -14.05 -3.07 -4.28
CA PHE A 65 -12.87 -3.30 -3.46
C PHE A 65 -12.84 -2.37 -2.24
N LEU A 66 -13.08 -1.09 -2.46
CA LEU A 66 -13.07 -0.09 -1.38
C LEU A 66 -14.20 -0.29 -0.37
N ALA A 67 -15.31 -0.89 -0.79
CA ALA A 67 -16.42 -1.24 0.10
C ALA A 67 -16.20 -2.55 0.84
N GLY A 68 -15.14 -3.29 0.53
CA GLY A 68 -14.81 -4.57 1.15
C GLY A 68 -14.20 -4.43 2.54
N PRO A 69 -13.58 -5.50 3.06
CA PRO A 69 -13.05 -5.51 4.43
C PRO A 69 -11.69 -4.81 4.51
N ILE A 70 -11.63 -3.56 4.09
CA ILE A 70 -10.46 -2.70 4.20
C ILE A 70 -10.85 -1.40 4.87
N ILE A 71 -9.87 -0.72 5.46
CA ILE A 71 -10.07 0.53 6.19
C ILE A 71 -9.28 1.63 5.47
N SER A 72 -9.96 2.70 5.10
CA SER A 72 -9.30 3.87 4.51
C SER A 72 -8.46 4.56 5.55
N LEU A 73 -7.21 4.90 5.18
CA LEU A 73 -6.27 5.58 6.07
C LEU A 73 -5.87 6.91 5.44
N PRO A 74 -6.46 8.04 5.90
CA PRO A 74 -6.08 9.35 5.39
C PRO A 74 -4.63 9.68 5.74
N LEU A 75 -3.94 10.37 4.82
CA LEU A 75 -2.61 10.89 5.07
C LEU A 75 -2.72 12.08 6.02
N GLU A 76 -2.02 12.02 7.14
CA GLU A 76 -2.02 13.07 8.15
C GLU A 76 -0.68 13.80 8.19
N GLU A 77 -0.65 14.98 8.82
CA GLU A 77 0.55 15.79 8.94
C GLU A 77 1.71 15.02 9.58
N GLN A 78 1.43 14.22 10.60
CA GLN A 78 2.47 13.44 11.27
C GLN A 78 3.05 12.36 10.38
N ASP A 79 2.26 11.80 9.46
CA ASP A 79 2.77 10.87 8.44
C ASP A 79 3.76 11.56 7.52
N ALA A 80 3.42 12.77 7.10
CA ALA A 80 4.29 13.59 6.25
C ALA A 80 5.60 13.93 6.96
N ARG A 81 5.55 14.20 8.25
CA ARG A 81 6.74 14.48 9.05
C ARG A 81 7.68 13.28 9.09
N VAL A 82 7.16 12.08 9.32
CA VAL A 82 7.96 10.85 9.29
C VAL A 82 8.53 10.62 7.89
N ALA A 83 7.71 10.79 6.86
CA ALA A 83 8.13 10.64 5.46
C ALA A 83 9.28 11.60 5.11
N GLY A 84 9.22 12.85 5.61
CA GLY A 84 10.28 13.83 5.41
C GLY A 84 11.61 13.38 6.01
N SER A 85 11.58 12.81 7.21
CA SER A 85 12.78 12.25 7.86
C SER A 85 13.36 11.08 7.08
N VAL A 86 12.50 10.18 6.58
CA VAL A 86 12.92 9.05 5.75
C VAL A 86 13.56 9.55 4.46
N ARG A 87 12.95 10.55 3.82
CA ARG A 87 13.49 11.13 2.59
C ARG A 87 14.89 11.68 2.80
N ALA A 88 15.10 12.43 3.88
CA ALA A 88 16.41 13.00 4.18
C ALA A 88 17.47 11.90 4.39
N ALA A 89 17.13 10.84 5.12
CA ALA A 89 18.03 9.73 5.35
C ALA A 89 18.39 8.98 4.05
N LEU A 90 17.41 8.74 3.19
CA LEU A 90 17.66 8.05 1.92
C LEU A 90 18.48 8.89 0.96
N GLN A 91 18.24 10.20 0.91
CA GLN A 91 19.05 11.11 0.08
C GLN A 91 20.51 11.16 0.58
N ALA A 92 20.71 11.21 1.89
CA ALA A 92 22.05 11.18 2.48
C ALA A 92 22.81 9.90 2.13
N SER A 93 22.10 8.78 2.00
CA SER A 93 22.68 7.48 1.62
C SER A 93 22.80 7.30 0.10
N GLY A 94 22.34 8.24 -0.70
CA GLY A 94 22.33 8.14 -2.17
C GLY A 94 21.35 7.11 -2.71
N THR A 95 20.31 6.77 -1.95
CA THR A 95 19.32 5.73 -2.31
C THR A 95 17.88 6.27 -2.23
N PRO A 96 17.53 7.34 -3.00
CA PRO A 96 16.19 7.90 -2.96
C PRO A 96 15.14 6.94 -3.50
N ILE A 97 13.89 7.13 -3.06
CA ILE A 97 12.72 6.43 -3.58
C ILE A 97 11.66 7.44 -4.03
N GLY A 98 10.61 6.99 -4.73
CA GLY A 98 9.55 7.84 -5.22
C GLY A 98 8.78 8.55 -4.11
N ALA A 99 8.22 9.72 -4.43
CA ALA A 99 7.52 10.57 -3.45
C ALA A 99 6.32 9.87 -2.82
N TYR A 100 5.49 9.18 -3.62
CA TYR A 100 4.32 8.47 -3.08
C TYR A 100 4.73 7.33 -2.17
N ASP A 101 5.79 6.62 -2.53
CA ASP A 101 6.33 5.53 -1.70
C ASP A 101 6.85 6.04 -0.36
N LEU A 102 7.44 7.24 -0.33
CA LEU A 102 7.84 7.89 0.92
C LEU A 102 6.64 8.16 1.82
N LEU A 103 5.53 8.64 1.25
CA LEU A 103 4.32 8.93 2.02
C LEU A 103 3.71 7.66 2.59
N ILE A 104 3.65 6.60 1.79
CA ILE A 104 3.13 5.30 2.22
C ILE A 104 4.00 4.70 3.32
N ALA A 105 5.34 4.79 3.16
CA ALA A 105 6.27 4.31 4.18
C ALA A 105 6.10 5.09 5.49
N GLY A 106 5.95 6.41 5.41
CA GLY A 106 5.71 7.24 6.58
C GLY A 106 4.44 6.86 7.34
N GLN A 107 3.36 6.60 6.60
CA GLN A 107 2.11 6.14 7.21
C GLN A 107 2.28 4.78 7.91
N ALA A 108 2.93 3.83 7.24
CA ALA A 108 3.15 2.50 7.81
C ALA A 108 3.96 2.58 9.10
N MET A 109 5.04 3.36 9.09
CA MET A 109 5.91 3.51 10.25
C MET A 109 5.20 4.18 11.42
N ARG A 110 4.51 5.29 11.18
CA ARG A 110 3.82 6.02 12.25
C ARG A 110 2.70 5.21 12.86
N ASN A 111 1.99 4.45 12.05
CA ASN A 111 0.85 3.65 12.52
C ASN A 111 1.22 2.21 12.91
N LYS A 112 2.50 1.88 12.88
CA LYS A 112 3.03 0.54 13.24
C LYS A 112 2.37 -0.56 12.42
N LEU A 113 2.24 -0.32 11.10
CA LEU A 113 1.67 -1.27 10.16
C LEU A 113 2.78 -1.96 9.39
N THR A 114 2.53 -3.21 9.00
CA THR A 114 3.40 -3.90 8.06
C THR A 114 2.95 -3.54 6.65
N LEU A 115 3.84 -2.97 5.86
CA LEU A 115 3.56 -2.62 4.46
C LEU A 115 3.59 -3.89 3.60
N ILE A 116 2.52 -4.13 2.87
CA ILE A 116 2.45 -5.25 1.91
C ILE A 116 2.80 -4.72 0.53
N THR A 117 3.92 -5.18 0.01
CA THR A 117 4.49 -4.67 -1.24
C THR A 117 5.32 -5.73 -1.94
N ALA A 118 5.32 -5.71 -3.26
CA ALA A 118 6.26 -6.48 -4.09
C ALA A 118 7.50 -5.66 -4.45
N ASN A 119 7.50 -4.36 -4.18
CA ASN A 119 8.61 -3.46 -4.48
C ASN A 119 9.65 -3.49 -3.35
N VAL A 120 10.22 -4.65 -3.15
CA VAL A 120 11.15 -4.92 -2.06
C VAL A 120 12.45 -4.13 -2.22
N SER A 121 12.94 -3.97 -3.45
CA SER A 121 14.21 -3.29 -3.72
C SER A 121 14.24 -1.84 -3.20
N GLU A 122 13.12 -1.13 -3.28
CA GLU A 122 13.02 0.24 -2.78
C GLU A 122 12.70 0.29 -1.29
N PHE A 123 11.66 -0.43 -0.85
CA PHE A 123 11.21 -0.35 0.53
C PHE A 123 12.20 -0.97 1.52
N ALA A 124 13.00 -1.95 1.10
CA ALA A 124 14.04 -2.53 1.95
C ALA A 124 15.15 -1.53 2.30
N ARG A 125 15.26 -0.41 1.57
CA ARG A 125 16.21 0.67 1.88
C ARG A 125 15.85 1.40 3.18
N ILE A 126 14.60 1.27 3.65
CA ILE A 126 14.11 1.92 4.86
C ILE A 126 14.21 0.90 6.00
N LYS A 127 15.26 1.04 6.82
CA LYS A 127 15.60 0.04 7.85
C LYS A 127 14.52 -0.17 8.90
N ALA A 128 13.82 0.89 9.29
CA ALA A 128 12.82 0.83 10.35
C ALA A 128 11.44 0.41 9.85
N LEU A 129 11.27 0.20 8.55
CA LEU A 129 9.99 -0.18 7.95
C LEU A 129 9.78 -1.69 8.02
N ALA A 130 8.66 -2.11 8.59
CA ALA A 130 8.21 -3.49 8.50
C ALA A 130 7.48 -3.68 7.17
N TRP A 131 7.88 -4.66 6.38
CA TRP A 131 7.24 -4.95 5.09
C TRP A 131 7.19 -6.46 4.85
N ALA A 132 6.28 -6.87 3.99
CA ALA A 132 6.17 -8.26 3.54
C ALA A 132 5.66 -8.30 2.10
N ASP A 133 6.07 -9.32 1.35
CA ASP A 133 5.59 -9.56 -0.01
C ASP A 133 4.67 -10.79 0.00
N TRP A 134 3.38 -10.54 -0.11
CA TRP A 134 2.38 -11.61 -0.12
C TRP A 134 2.35 -12.40 -1.43
N GLY A 135 3.01 -11.92 -2.45
CA GLY A 135 3.12 -12.62 -3.72
C GLY A 135 4.18 -13.72 -3.74
N ARG A 136 5.05 -13.76 -2.73
CA ARG A 136 6.10 -14.77 -2.61
C ARG A 136 5.63 -15.97 -1.77
N PRO A 137 6.12 -17.18 -2.10
CA PRO A 137 5.84 -18.38 -1.30
C PRO A 137 6.30 -18.27 0.14
#